data_dc84a2e946feb888db8694beae20956c
#
_entry.id   dc84a2e946feb888db8694beae20956c
#
_cell.length_a   1.000
_cell.length_b   1.000
_cell.length_c   1.000
_cell.angle_alpha   90.00
_cell.angle_beta   90.00
_cell.angle_gamma   90.00
#
_symmetry.space_group_name_H-M   'P 1'
#
loop_
_entity.id
_entity.type
_entity.pdbx_description
1 polymer ?
#
loop_
_entity_poly.entity_id
_entity_poly.type
_entity_poly.pdbx_seq_one_letter_code
_entity_poly.pdbx_strand_id
1 'polypeptide(L)'
;DVYKRQIAALSAVCDAHGVPLLVDNAHGAYLRFLPGGSCHPIDLGAAACCDSGHKTLPVLTGGAYLHLGPKAPVQEESTVRNALALFGSTSPSYLILQSLDACNRLLSTDYPARLQECCDRLAALRARLNALAAAQGTALPLALDGPAREPMKLTLDAAALGLTGQALADHLRQNGMELSLIHI
;
A
#
# COMPACT_ATOMS: atom_id res chain seq x y z
N ASP A 1 8.15 1.23 1.77
CA ASP A 1 7.90 1.14 3.22
C ASP A 1 8.69 2.13 4.05
N VAL A 2 9.68 2.73 3.49
CA VAL A 2 10.34 3.92 4.02
C VAL A 2 9.38 5.13 3.97
N TYR A 3 8.27 4.99 3.28
CA TYR A 3 7.38 6.07 2.83
C TYR A 3 6.65 6.83 3.94
N LYS A 4 6.22 6.18 5.01
CA LYS A 4 5.30 6.81 5.97
C LYS A 4 5.88 8.02 6.69
N ARG A 5 7.13 7.93 7.15
CA ARG A 5 7.83 9.08 7.75
C ARG A 5 8.32 10.07 6.70
N GLN A 6 8.65 9.58 5.51
CA GLN A 6 9.12 10.42 4.41
C GLN A 6 7.99 11.29 3.86
N ILE A 7 6.76 10.78 3.67
CA ILE A 7 5.65 11.57 3.14
C ILE A 7 5.37 12.80 4.01
N ALA A 8 5.27 12.64 5.33
CA ALA A 8 5.05 13.77 6.23
C ALA A 8 6.22 14.79 6.18
N ALA A 9 7.46 14.31 6.16
CA ALA A 9 8.63 15.16 6.05
C ALA A 9 8.71 15.88 4.69
N LEU A 10 8.45 15.16 3.60
CA LEU A 10 8.39 15.73 2.26
C LEU A 10 7.26 16.75 2.14
N SER A 11 6.08 16.47 2.70
CA SER A 11 4.97 17.42 2.74
C SER A 11 5.37 18.71 3.44
N ALA A 12 6.05 18.62 4.58
CA ALA A 12 6.51 19.80 5.31
C ALA A 12 7.50 20.65 4.50
N VAL A 13 8.43 20.00 3.77
CA VAL A 13 9.37 20.71 2.89
C VAL A 13 8.64 21.34 1.71
N CYS A 14 7.74 20.60 1.07
CA CYS A 14 6.93 21.10 -0.04
C CYS A 14 6.09 22.33 0.37
N ASP A 15 5.46 22.26 1.56
CA ASP A 15 4.69 23.36 2.12
C ASP A 15 5.56 24.60 2.35
N ALA A 16 6.76 24.43 2.92
CA ALA A 16 7.69 25.54 3.14
C ALA A 16 8.12 26.26 1.86
N HIS A 17 8.05 25.56 0.73
CA HIS A 17 8.39 26.10 -0.59
C HIS A 17 7.17 26.40 -1.48
N GLY A 18 5.95 26.26 -0.98
CA GLY A 18 4.72 26.49 -1.75
C GLY A 18 4.51 25.54 -2.92
N VAL A 19 5.08 24.33 -2.86
CA VAL A 19 5.00 23.31 -3.93
C VAL A 19 4.02 22.21 -3.49
N PRO A 20 2.99 21.87 -4.30
CA PRO A 20 2.07 20.79 -3.97
C PRO A 20 2.76 19.42 -4.09
N LEU A 21 2.66 18.58 -3.04
CA LEU A 21 3.13 17.20 -3.06
C LEU A 21 2.08 16.28 -3.70
N LEU A 22 2.41 15.64 -4.82
CA LEU A 22 1.61 14.63 -5.47
C LEU A 22 2.23 13.25 -5.26
N VAL A 23 1.43 12.24 -4.90
CA VAL A 23 1.94 10.91 -4.55
C VAL A 23 1.28 9.83 -5.41
N ASP A 24 2.09 9.04 -6.11
CA ASP A 24 1.64 7.75 -6.64
C ASP A 24 1.64 6.73 -5.50
N ASN A 25 0.44 6.41 -5.01
CA ASN A 25 0.22 5.51 -3.89
C ASN A 25 -0.43 4.19 -4.35
N ALA A 26 -0.07 3.72 -5.52
CA ALA A 26 -0.73 2.60 -6.19
C ALA A 26 -0.90 1.33 -5.32
N HIS A 27 0.02 1.07 -4.38
CA HIS A 27 -0.05 -0.07 -3.46
C HIS A 27 -0.56 0.29 -2.06
N GLY A 28 -1.00 1.51 -1.83
CA GLY A 28 -1.26 2.03 -0.49
C GLY A 28 -2.73 2.38 -0.20
N ALA A 29 -3.67 1.97 -1.02
CA ALA A 29 -5.09 2.33 -0.85
C ALA A 29 -5.66 1.93 0.53
N TYR A 30 -5.16 0.86 1.14
CA TYR A 30 -5.59 0.39 2.47
C TYR A 30 -4.96 1.17 3.64
N LEU A 31 -3.93 2.00 3.40
CA LEU A 31 -3.15 2.68 4.44
C LEU A 31 -3.97 3.62 5.34
N ARG A 32 -5.10 4.10 4.83
CA ARG A 32 -6.03 4.94 5.61
C ARG A 32 -6.68 4.17 6.75
N PHE A 33 -6.86 2.88 6.58
CA PHE A 33 -7.64 2.01 7.47
C PHE A 33 -6.77 1.18 8.43
N LEU A 34 -5.46 1.45 8.45
CA LEU A 34 -4.54 0.71 9.32
C LEU A 34 -4.88 0.90 10.80
N PRO A 35 -4.77 -0.18 11.60
CA PRO A 35 -4.83 -0.06 13.05
C PRO A 35 -3.72 0.88 13.57
N GLY A 36 -4.07 1.71 14.53
CA GLY A 36 -3.13 2.68 15.11
C GLY A 36 -3.02 4.02 14.37
N GLY A 37 -3.85 4.24 13.35
CA GLY A 37 -3.97 5.51 12.65
C GLY A 37 -3.61 5.45 11.17
N SER A 38 -4.13 6.42 10.42
CA SER A 38 -3.90 6.53 8.99
C SER A 38 -2.43 6.79 8.66
N CYS A 39 -1.97 6.10 7.62
CA CYS A 39 -0.67 6.35 6.99
C CYS A 39 -0.84 6.70 5.51
N HIS A 40 -2.06 7.06 5.11
CA HIS A 40 -2.37 7.44 3.74
C HIS A 40 -1.76 8.81 3.41
N PRO A 41 -1.21 9.03 2.21
CA PRO A 41 -0.54 10.27 1.83
C PRO A 41 -1.36 11.54 2.07
N ILE A 42 -2.67 11.51 1.82
CA ILE A 42 -3.56 12.65 2.07
C ILE A 42 -3.56 13.03 3.55
N ASP A 43 -3.66 12.06 4.44
CA ASP A 43 -3.67 12.28 5.89
C ASP A 43 -2.29 12.71 6.42
N LEU A 44 -1.23 12.45 5.64
CA LEU A 44 0.15 12.89 5.90
C LEU A 44 0.51 14.21 5.21
N GLY A 45 -0.46 14.88 4.59
CA GLY A 45 -0.33 16.22 4.06
C GLY A 45 -0.07 16.33 2.55
N ALA A 46 -0.12 15.25 1.79
CA ALA A 46 -0.06 15.32 0.34
C ALA A 46 -1.22 16.13 -0.25
N ALA A 47 -0.96 16.89 -1.30
CA ALA A 47 -1.96 17.67 -2.01
C ALA A 47 -2.92 16.77 -2.82
N ALA A 48 -2.38 15.74 -3.46
CA ALA A 48 -3.18 14.71 -4.14
C ALA A 48 -2.45 13.38 -4.15
N CYS A 49 -3.19 12.28 -4.29
CA CYS A 49 -2.61 10.96 -4.57
C CYS A 49 -3.53 10.09 -5.41
N CYS A 50 -2.92 9.12 -6.11
CA CYS A 50 -3.61 8.09 -6.87
C CYS A 50 -3.43 6.73 -6.20
N ASP A 51 -4.53 6.01 -5.99
CA ASP A 51 -4.57 4.66 -5.47
C ASP A 51 -5.04 3.68 -6.54
N SER A 52 -4.30 2.59 -6.79
CA SER A 52 -4.83 1.47 -7.54
C SER A 52 -5.68 0.59 -6.62
N GLY A 53 -6.99 0.82 -6.59
CA GLY A 53 -7.90 0.08 -5.72
C GLY A 53 -7.78 -1.44 -5.91
N HIS A 54 -7.65 -1.90 -7.15
CA HIS A 54 -7.55 -3.32 -7.49
C HIS A 54 -6.29 -4.05 -6.98
N LYS A 55 -5.27 -3.32 -6.50
CA LYS A 55 -4.04 -3.96 -5.98
C LYS A 55 -4.16 -4.39 -4.53
N THR A 56 -4.88 -3.61 -3.73
CA THR A 56 -4.90 -3.80 -2.27
C THR A 56 -6.29 -3.71 -1.64
N LEU A 57 -7.31 -3.40 -2.42
CA LEU A 57 -8.71 -3.40 -2.02
C LEU A 57 -9.51 -4.39 -2.89
N PRO A 58 -10.70 -4.83 -2.47
CA PRO A 58 -11.54 -5.74 -3.25
C PRO A 58 -12.24 -5.05 -4.41
N VAL A 59 -11.46 -4.60 -5.39
CA VAL A 59 -11.91 -3.90 -6.60
C VAL A 59 -11.43 -4.67 -7.82
N LEU A 60 -12.24 -4.70 -8.88
CA LEU A 60 -11.85 -5.33 -10.15
C LEU A 60 -10.68 -4.58 -10.80
N THR A 61 -9.85 -5.32 -11.52
CA THR A 61 -8.67 -4.79 -12.22
C THR A 61 -9.03 -3.59 -13.10
N GLY A 62 -8.27 -2.51 -12.95
CA GLY A 62 -8.48 -1.23 -13.60
C GLY A 62 -9.20 -0.20 -12.71
N GLY A 63 -9.78 -0.62 -11.57
CA GLY A 63 -10.36 0.33 -10.62
C GLY A 63 -9.30 1.09 -9.83
N ALA A 64 -9.43 2.41 -9.80
CA ALA A 64 -8.53 3.31 -9.12
C ALA A 64 -9.29 4.49 -8.49
N TYR A 65 -8.64 5.16 -7.56
CA TYR A 65 -9.13 6.38 -6.92
C TYR A 65 -8.12 7.51 -7.11
N LEU A 66 -8.63 8.69 -7.39
CA LEU A 66 -7.91 9.95 -7.25
C LEU A 66 -8.40 10.65 -5.98
N HIS A 67 -7.50 10.95 -5.08
CA HIS A 67 -7.77 11.68 -3.84
C HIS A 67 -7.19 13.08 -3.91
N LEU A 68 -8.00 14.07 -3.56
CA LEU A 68 -7.58 15.46 -3.42
C LEU A 68 -7.60 15.83 -1.94
N GLY A 69 -6.45 16.27 -1.46
CA GLY A 69 -6.30 16.79 -0.10
C GLY A 69 -6.68 18.28 -0.02
N PRO A 70 -6.76 18.85 1.19
CA PRO A 70 -7.06 20.26 1.37
C PRO A 70 -6.10 21.23 0.69
N LYS A 71 -4.87 20.75 0.40
CA LYS A 71 -3.80 21.53 -0.24
C LYS A 71 -3.75 21.34 -1.76
N ALA A 72 -4.68 20.60 -2.35
CA ALA A 72 -4.69 20.41 -3.80
C ALA A 72 -4.88 21.78 -4.50
N PRO A 73 -4.09 22.07 -5.53
CA PRO A 73 -4.15 23.36 -6.23
C PRO A 73 -5.46 23.52 -7.02
N VAL A 74 -6.15 22.43 -7.29
CA VAL A 74 -7.47 22.39 -7.94
C VAL A 74 -8.42 21.62 -7.05
N GLN A 75 -9.50 22.28 -6.63
CA GLN A 75 -10.55 21.70 -5.77
C GLN A 75 -11.87 21.57 -6.50
N GLU A 76 -12.03 22.25 -7.63
CA GLU A 76 -13.28 22.23 -8.38
C GLU A 76 -13.48 20.90 -9.09
N GLU A 77 -14.57 20.22 -8.75
CA GLU A 77 -14.88 18.88 -9.26
C GLU A 77 -14.96 18.83 -10.78
N SER A 78 -15.56 19.84 -11.42
CA SER A 78 -15.71 19.91 -12.87
C SER A 78 -14.35 19.97 -13.58
N THR A 79 -13.41 20.73 -13.06
CA THR A 79 -12.06 20.85 -13.60
C THR A 79 -11.30 19.53 -13.48
N VAL A 80 -11.42 18.85 -12.34
CA VAL A 80 -10.78 17.54 -12.13
C VAL A 80 -11.39 16.47 -13.04
N ARG A 81 -12.72 16.44 -13.17
CA ARG A 81 -13.42 15.50 -14.10
C ARG A 81 -13.01 15.73 -15.54
N ASN A 82 -12.93 16.98 -15.99
CA ASN A 82 -12.48 17.32 -17.33
C ASN A 82 -11.04 16.86 -17.60
N ALA A 83 -10.14 17.08 -16.64
CA ALA A 83 -8.76 16.61 -16.74
C ALA A 83 -8.68 15.08 -16.82
N LEU A 84 -9.44 14.35 -15.98
CA LEU A 84 -9.50 12.90 -16.04
C LEU A 84 -10.07 12.39 -17.37
N ALA A 85 -11.06 13.07 -17.95
CA ALA A 85 -11.66 12.70 -19.21
C ALA A 85 -10.70 12.79 -20.41
N LEU A 86 -9.63 13.60 -20.32
CA LEU A 86 -8.60 13.68 -21.37
C LEU A 86 -7.78 12.38 -21.50
N PHE A 87 -7.63 11.64 -20.43
CA PHE A 87 -6.80 10.43 -20.36
C PHE A 87 -7.61 9.16 -20.06
N GLY A 88 -8.83 9.31 -19.58
CA GLY A 88 -9.72 8.22 -19.25
C GLY A 88 -10.44 7.65 -20.47
N SER A 89 -11.03 6.47 -20.29
CA SER A 89 -11.87 5.85 -21.31
C SER A 89 -13.20 6.61 -21.45
N THR A 90 -13.63 6.81 -22.67
CA THR A 90 -14.97 7.33 -22.98
C THR A 90 -16.07 6.28 -22.78
N SER A 91 -15.68 5.01 -22.59
CA SER A 91 -16.58 3.87 -22.38
C SER A 91 -16.23 3.16 -21.06
N PRO A 92 -16.56 3.74 -19.90
CA PRO A 92 -16.23 3.14 -18.61
C PRO A 92 -16.96 1.81 -18.42
N SER A 93 -16.25 0.83 -17.85
CA SER A 93 -16.86 -0.45 -17.50
C SER A 93 -17.76 -0.30 -16.27
N TYR A 94 -19.04 -0.56 -16.42
CA TYR A 94 -19.99 -0.56 -15.30
C TYR A 94 -19.65 -1.61 -14.23
N LEU A 95 -19.03 -2.74 -14.61
CA LEU A 95 -18.57 -3.74 -13.63
C LEU A 95 -17.47 -3.19 -12.73
N ILE A 96 -16.51 -2.44 -13.30
CA ILE A 96 -15.47 -1.79 -12.50
C ILE A 96 -16.07 -0.72 -11.59
N LEU A 97 -16.97 0.12 -12.10
CA LEU A 97 -17.66 1.14 -11.30
C LEU A 97 -18.47 0.51 -10.16
N GLN A 98 -19.19 -0.56 -10.44
CA GLN A 98 -19.95 -1.30 -9.44
C GLN A 98 -19.03 -1.92 -8.37
N SER A 99 -17.86 -2.43 -8.76
CA SER A 99 -16.89 -2.97 -7.81
C SER A 99 -16.32 -1.89 -6.90
N LEU A 100 -16.07 -0.68 -7.43
CA LEU A 100 -15.63 0.49 -6.63
C LEU A 100 -16.72 0.91 -5.64
N ASP A 101 -17.99 0.98 -6.07
CA ASP A 101 -19.11 1.32 -5.19
C ASP A 101 -19.30 0.28 -4.08
N ALA A 102 -19.26 -1.02 -4.42
CA ALA A 102 -19.32 -2.09 -3.44
C ALA A 102 -18.15 -2.04 -2.45
N CYS A 103 -16.95 -1.72 -2.94
CA CYS A 103 -15.78 -1.53 -2.10
C CYS A 103 -15.98 -0.36 -1.13
N ASN A 104 -16.48 0.79 -1.60
CA ASN A 104 -16.74 1.95 -0.73
C ASN A 104 -17.68 1.62 0.42
N ARG A 105 -18.72 0.82 0.18
CA ARG A 105 -19.60 0.33 1.25
C ARG A 105 -18.86 -0.54 2.26
N LEU A 106 -18.01 -1.47 1.78
CA LEU A 106 -17.20 -2.31 2.65
C LEU A 106 -16.21 -1.50 3.48
N LEU A 107 -15.54 -0.51 2.88
CA LEU A 107 -14.58 0.38 3.56
C LEU A 107 -15.23 1.16 4.72
N SER A 108 -16.52 1.53 4.59
CA SER A 108 -17.26 2.25 5.63
C SER A 108 -17.84 1.36 6.72
N THR A 109 -17.76 0.04 6.59
CA THR A 109 -18.36 -0.94 7.52
C THR A 109 -17.32 -1.91 8.08
N ASP A 110 -17.14 -3.05 7.43
CA ASP A 110 -16.42 -4.21 7.96
C ASP A 110 -14.90 -4.17 7.72
N TYR A 111 -14.46 -3.42 6.73
CA TYR A 111 -13.08 -3.47 6.25
C TYR A 111 -12.04 -3.14 7.33
N PRO A 112 -12.21 -2.10 8.16
CA PRO A 112 -11.23 -1.79 9.21
C PRO A 112 -11.01 -2.95 10.18
N ALA A 113 -12.10 -3.63 10.60
CA ALA A 113 -12.01 -4.78 11.49
C ALA A 113 -11.32 -5.98 10.83
N ARG A 114 -11.64 -6.27 9.58
CA ARG A 114 -11.00 -7.34 8.79
C ARG A 114 -9.51 -7.06 8.54
N LEU A 115 -9.17 -5.79 8.30
CA LEU A 115 -7.77 -5.38 8.13
C LEU A 115 -6.99 -5.55 9.44
N GLN A 116 -7.57 -5.19 10.58
CA GLN A 116 -6.99 -5.43 11.90
C GLN A 116 -6.69 -6.92 12.11
N GLU A 117 -7.68 -7.78 11.88
CA GLU A 117 -7.50 -9.23 12.00
C GLU A 117 -6.36 -9.75 11.10
N CYS A 118 -6.29 -9.25 9.85
CA CYS A 118 -5.22 -9.61 8.93
C CYS A 118 -3.85 -9.16 9.43
N CYS A 119 -3.73 -7.95 9.95
CA CYS A 119 -2.50 -7.44 10.57
C CYS A 119 -2.07 -8.31 11.77
N ASP A 120 -3.00 -8.70 12.63
CA ASP A 120 -2.73 -9.54 13.79
C ASP A 120 -2.24 -10.94 13.38
N ARG A 121 -2.86 -11.54 12.36
CA ARG A 121 -2.44 -12.83 11.80
C ARG A 121 -1.03 -12.77 11.20
N LEU A 122 -0.70 -11.70 10.48
CA LEU A 122 0.65 -11.48 9.93
C LEU A 122 1.69 -11.23 11.04
N ALA A 123 1.31 -10.51 12.09
CA ALA A 123 2.18 -10.34 13.26
C ALA A 123 2.46 -11.67 13.97
N ALA A 124 1.43 -12.51 14.14
CA ALA A 124 1.57 -13.84 14.72
C ALA A 124 2.44 -14.75 13.83
N LEU A 125 2.23 -14.73 12.49
CA LEU A 125 3.08 -15.47 11.55
C LEU A 125 4.54 -15.06 11.68
N ARG A 126 4.81 -13.77 11.72
CA ARG A 126 6.17 -13.23 11.88
C ARG A 126 6.83 -13.68 13.18
N ALA A 127 6.08 -13.64 14.29
CA ALA A 127 6.57 -14.11 15.57
C ALA A 127 6.94 -15.61 15.53
N ARG A 128 6.10 -16.43 14.86
CA ARG A 128 6.38 -17.87 14.67
C ARG A 128 7.62 -18.10 13.80
N LEU A 129 7.79 -17.37 12.71
CA LEU A 129 8.95 -17.49 11.82
C LEU A 129 10.23 -17.09 12.58
N ASN A 130 10.20 -16.02 13.37
CA ASN A 130 11.33 -15.61 14.19
C ASN A 130 11.69 -16.67 15.24
N ALA A 131 10.70 -17.27 15.90
CA ALA A 131 10.92 -18.34 16.87
C ALA A 131 11.54 -19.59 16.19
N LEU A 132 11.09 -19.97 15.02
CA LEU A 132 11.66 -21.08 14.26
C LEU A 132 13.12 -20.81 13.84
N ALA A 133 13.43 -19.60 13.38
CA ALA A 133 14.77 -19.20 13.02
C ALA A 133 15.71 -19.25 14.26
N ALA A 134 15.26 -18.71 15.40
CA ALA A 134 16.01 -18.73 16.65
C ALA A 134 16.27 -20.16 17.17
N ALA A 135 15.30 -21.05 17.04
CA ALA A 135 15.46 -22.45 17.41
C ALA A 135 16.52 -23.18 16.57
N GLN A 136 16.80 -22.70 15.37
CA GLN A 136 17.87 -23.19 14.48
C GLN A 136 19.19 -22.42 14.63
N GLY A 137 19.29 -21.54 15.63
CA GLY A 137 20.50 -20.75 15.87
C GLY A 137 20.72 -19.63 14.83
N THR A 138 19.68 -19.23 14.11
CA THR A 138 19.74 -18.17 13.10
C THR A 138 18.67 -17.11 13.33
N ALA A 139 18.71 -16.03 12.55
CA ALA A 139 17.68 -14.99 12.56
C ALA A 139 16.92 -15.00 11.22
N LEU A 140 15.62 -14.71 11.26
CA LEU A 140 14.88 -14.52 10.04
C LEU A 140 15.37 -13.22 9.37
N PRO A 141 15.89 -13.28 8.15
CA PRO A 141 16.45 -12.12 7.47
C PRO A 141 15.32 -11.23 6.91
N LEU A 142 14.74 -10.41 7.77
CA LEU A 142 13.77 -9.40 7.39
C LEU A 142 14.50 -8.15 6.89
N ALA A 143 14.33 -7.80 5.64
CA ALA A 143 14.95 -6.60 5.05
C ALA A 143 14.43 -5.30 5.68
N LEU A 144 13.19 -5.31 6.15
CA LEU A 144 12.53 -4.15 6.74
C LEU A 144 11.86 -4.58 8.05
N ASP A 145 12.50 -4.30 9.15
CA ASP A 145 11.94 -4.53 10.49
C ASP A 145 11.88 -3.21 11.30
N GLY A 146 11.01 -3.18 12.32
CA GLY A 146 10.85 -2.02 13.18
C GLY A 146 9.57 -1.21 12.97
N PRO A 147 9.45 -0.03 13.63
CA PRO A 147 8.20 0.74 13.72
C PRO A 147 7.74 1.39 12.40
N ALA A 148 8.63 1.47 11.41
CA ALA A 148 8.30 2.00 10.07
C ALA A 148 7.80 0.93 9.10
N ARG A 149 7.73 -0.32 9.56
CA ARG A 149 7.34 -1.47 8.76
C ARG A 149 5.89 -1.41 8.34
N GLU A 150 5.65 -1.77 7.08
CA GLU A 150 4.30 -2.01 6.59
C GLU A 150 3.74 -3.32 7.16
N PRO A 151 2.59 -3.31 7.88
CA PRO A 151 2.09 -4.49 8.57
C PRO A 151 1.64 -5.59 7.61
N MET A 152 1.23 -5.24 6.38
CA MET A 152 0.68 -6.16 5.38
C MET A 152 1.73 -6.87 4.51
N LYS A 153 3.02 -6.57 4.72
CA LYS A 153 4.10 -7.17 3.92
C LYS A 153 5.14 -7.83 4.80
N LEU A 154 5.66 -8.95 4.30
CA LEU A 154 6.83 -9.64 4.85
C LEU A 154 7.93 -9.58 3.80
N THR A 155 8.94 -8.74 4.02
CA THR A 155 10.05 -8.58 3.08
C THR A 155 11.26 -9.34 3.59
N LEU A 156 11.75 -10.30 2.82
CA LEU A 156 12.92 -11.12 3.13
C LEU A 156 14.15 -10.58 2.40
N ASP A 157 15.28 -10.55 3.09
CA ASP A 157 16.59 -10.29 2.49
C ASP A 157 17.22 -11.63 2.05
N ALA A 158 17.11 -11.93 0.76
CA ALA A 158 17.67 -13.15 0.21
C ALA A 158 19.21 -13.19 0.31
N ALA A 159 19.87 -12.04 0.22
CA ALA A 159 21.33 -11.96 0.30
C ALA A 159 21.83 -12.36 1.69
N ALA A 160 21.10 -12.07 2.75
CA ALA A 160 21.42 -12.55 4.09
C ALA A 160 21.34 -14.07 4.25
N LEU A 161 20.67 -14.76 3.34
CA LEU A 161 20.63 -16.23 3.23
C LEU A 161 21.68 -16.78 2.26
N GLY A 162 22.52 -15.94 1.67
CA GLY A 162 23.47 -16.34 0.62
C GLY A 162 22.80 -16.72 -0.72
N LEU A 163 21.57 -16.27 -0.94
CA LEU A 163 20.77 -16.56 -2.13
C LEU A 163 20.53 -15.30 -2.96
N THR A 164 20.24 -15.49 -4.24
CA THR A 164 19.59 -14.45 -5.04
C THR A 164 18.09 -14.44 -4.76
N GLY A 165 17.41 -13.31 -4.97
CA GLY A 165 15.95 -13.22 -4.84
C GLY A 165 15.24 -14.24 -5.72
N GLN A 166 15.75 -14.48 -6.94
CA GLN A 166 15.21 -15.49 -7.85
C GLN A 166 15.37 -16.91 -7.29
N ALA A 167 16.54 -17.27 -6.78
CA ALA A 167 16.77 -18.59 -6.19
C ALA A 167 15.85 -18.85 -4.98
N LEU A 168 15.65 -17.85 -4.12
CA LEU A 168 14.71 -17.96 -3.01
C LEU A 168 13.27 -18.12 -3.50
N ALA A 169 12.84 -17.33 -4.51
CA ALA A 169 11.51 -17.43 -5.08
C ALA A 169 11.26 -18.81 -5.71
N ASP A 170 12.22 -19.33 -6.46
CA ASP A 170 12.11 -20.66 -7.09
C ASP A 170 12.03 -21.78 -6.05
N HIS A 171 12.82 -21.67 -4.98
CA HIS A 171 12.75 -22.64 -3.88
C HIS A 171 11.39 -22.61 -3.18
N LEU A 172 10.84 -21.43 -2.90
CA LEU A 172 9.53 -21.29 -2.27
C LEU A 172 8.40 -21.73 -3.21
N ARG A 173 8.50 -21.45 -4.52
CA ARG A 173 7.53 -21.90 -5.52
C ARG A 173 7.46 -23.43 -5.60
N GLN A 174 8.59 -24.13 -5.52
CA GLN A 174 8.63 -25.60 -5.46
C GLN A 174 7.89 -26.15 -4.22
N ASN A 175 7.77 -25.35 -3.16
CA ASN A 175 7.03 -25.65 -1.94
C ASN A 175 5.63 -25.05 -1.91
N GLY A 176 5.08 -24.61 -3.06
CA GLY A 176 3.73 -24.11 -3.19
C GLY A 176 3.53 -22.65 -2.73
N MET A 177 4.61 -21.88 -2.57
CA MET A 177 4.55 -20.48 -2.16
C MET A 177 5.02 -19.56 -3.29
N GLU A 178 4.17 -18.67 -3.77
CA GLU A 178 4.53 -17.66 -4.77
C GLU A 178 4.96 -16.36 -4.09
N LEU A 179 6.05 -15.78 -4.59
CA LEU A 179 6.61 -14.51 -4.11
C LEU A 179 6.60 -13.45 -5.20
N SER A 180 6.38 -12.21 -4.78
CA SER A 180 6.69 -11.04 -5.61
C SER A 180 8.15 -10.64 -5.39
N LEU A 181 8.91 -10.51 -6.48
CA LEU A 181 10.29 -10.04 -6.44
C LEU A 181 10.32 -8.51 -6.54
N ILE A 182 11.05 -7.88 -5.64
CA ILE A 182 11.36 -6.47 -5.69
C ILE A 182 12.86 -6.35 -5.93
N HIS A 183 13.24 -5.74 -7.05
CA HIS A 183 14.63 -5.34 -7.29
C HIS A 183 14.83 -3.95 -6.65
N ILE A 184 15.62 -3.92 -5.61
CA ILE A 184 16.06 -2.67 -4.97
C ILE A 184 17.45 -2.32 -5.54
#